data_c3a1d535f5b43473b47090fd45298a27
#
_entry.id   c3a1d535f5b43473b47090fd45298a27
#
_cell.length_a   1.000
_cell.length_b   1.000
_cell.length_c   1.000
_cell.angle_alpha   90.00
_cell.angle_beta   90.00
_cell.angle_gamma   90.00
#
_symmetry.space_group_name_H-M   'P 1'
#
loop_
_entity.id
_entity.type
_entity.pdbx_description
1 polymer ?
#
loop_
_entity_poly.entity_id
_entity_poly.type
_entity_poly.pdbx_seq_one_letter_code
_entity_poly.pdbx_strand_id
1 'polypeptide(L)'
;MVKKRSAITLFITLAVIVALLALVGIVFSYLSQARAKAQDKAALIQANILYADASDTLVKFLGKKPSNGTLKRIYSVPLAVKESKGDFNMMIACAPSHAAIPIVWLKEPTSKTQDEFNVASVVYDDIVLHADIKDPQFLLSLIQDRLSSKNRIIFGREGRLKQDSNYLSRESFNKILVEYQLQKGDSNVFKAKWDAFFAFGQGYKAIDSNYLSSKAVSVLFDIDEQIVNEGFTDNNLKKFLYENGADMQFFNSKVFAKGVVSAMKCSVNYKFGKGAYGFSFNYTNGKVHGFEFTK
;
A
#
# COMPACT_ATOMS: atom_id res chain seq x y z
N MET A 1 73.76 -22.44 -15.03
CA MET A 1 73.00 -21.20 -14.72
C MET A 1 71.73 -21.02 -15.53
N VAL A 2 71.39 -21.81 -16.54
CA VAL A 2 70.22 -21.61 -17.43
C VAL A 2 68.87 -21.98 -16.79
N LYS A 3 68.79 -23.01 -15.91
CA LYS A 3 67.50 -23.44 -15.28
C LYS A 3 66.82 -22.41 -14.38
N LYS A 4 67.54 -21.53 -13.68
CA LYS A 4 66.94 -20.51 -12.81
C LYS A 4 66.23 -19.38 -13.58
N ARG A 5 66.69 -19.00 -14.77
CA ARG A 5 66.07 -17.95 -15.60
C ARG A 5 64.70 -18.38 -16.16
N SER A 6 64.53 -19.64 -16.58
CA SER A 6 63.28 -20.19 -17.09
C SER A 6 62.16 -20.23 -16.02
N ALA A 7 62.51 -20.51 -14.75
CA ALA A 7 61.52 -20.55 -13.66
C ALA A 7 60.98 -19.16 -13.34
N ILE A 8 61.83 -18.13 -13.36
CA ILE A 8 61.43 -16.73 -13.12
C ILE A 8 60.52 -16.22 -14.25
N THR A 9 60.85 -16.55 -15.51
CA THR A 9 60.04 -16.14 -16.66
C THR A 9 58.64 -16.81 -16.58
N LEU A 10 58.58 -18.09 -16.24
CA LEU A 10 57.31 -18.81 -16.07
C LEU A 10 56.45 -18.19 -14.95
N PHE A 11 57.07 -17.82 -13.83
CA PHE A 11 56.37 -17.18 -12.71
C PHE A 11 55.78 -15.79 -13.10
N ILE A 12 56.55 -14.97 -13.82
CA ILE A 12 56.12 -13.65 -14.30
C ILE A 12 54.96 -13.81 -15.28
N THR A 13 55.03 -14.75 -16.24
CA THR A 13 53.92 -14.99 -17.19
C THR A 13 52.66 -15.46 -16.48
N LEU A 14 52.78 -16.36 -15.50
CA LEU A 14 51.67 -16.82 -14.71
C LEU A 14 50.99 -15.65 -13.92
N ALA A 15 51.82 -14.83 -13.28
CA ALA A 15 51.33 -13.65 -12.54
C ALA A 15 50.59 -12.66 -13.45
N VAL A 16 51.11 -12.43 -14.65
CA VAL A 16 50.43 -11.55 -15.65
C VAL A 16 49.12 -12.16 -16.11
N ILE A 17 49.06 -13.45 -16.37
CA ILE A 17 47.82 -14.14 -16.77
C ILE A 17 46.77 -14.03 -15.66
N VAL A 18 47.15 -14.28 -14.40
CA VAL A 18 46.22 -14.15 -13.26
C VAL A 18 45.72 -12.71 -13.12
N ALA A 19 46.58 -11.73 -13.26
CA ALA A 19 46.17 -10.31 -13.21
C ALA A 19 45.22 -9.97 -14.35
N LEU A 20 45.45 -10.44 -15.56
CA LEU A 20 44.54 -10.22 -16.70
C LEU A 20 43.18 -10.90 -16.48
N LEU A 21 43.17 -12.14 -15.98
CA LEU A 21 41.91 -12.84 -15.66
C LEU A 21 41.10 -12.11 -14.57
N ALA A 22 41.76 -11.58 -13.56
CA ALA A 22 41.12 -10.79 -12.52
C ALA A 22 40.48 -9.47 -13.11
N LEU A 23 41.21 -8.80 -13.99
CA LEU A 23 40.74 -7.62 -14.69
C LEU A 23 39.52 -7.93 -15.56
N VAL A 24 39.56 -9.01 -16.32
CA VAL A 24 38.44 -9.48 -17.13
C VAL A 24 37.21 -9.78 -16.25
N GLY A 25 37.40 -10.45 -15.09
CA GLY A 25 36.33 -10.72 -14.12
C GLY A 25 35.66 -9.44 -13.60
N ILE A 26 36.46 -8.41 -13.28
CA ILE A 26 35.95 -7.10 -12.83
C ILE A 26 35.13 -6.42 -13.94
N VAL A 27 35.63 -6.42 -15.18
CA VAL A 27 34.93 -5.83 -16.33
C VAL A 27 33.59 -6.53 -16.59
N PHE A 28 33.56 -7.88 -16.55
CA PHE A 28 32.31 -8.64 -16.71
C PHE A 28 31.30 -8.34 -15.58
N SER A 29 31.76 -8.23 -14.34
CA SER A 29 30.89 -7.86 -13.21
C SER A 29 30.29 -6.47 -13.43
N TYR A 30 31.11 -5.48 -13.80
CA TYR A 30 30.65 -4.13 -14.10
C TYR A 30 29.65 -4.08 -15.27
N LEU A 31 29.93 -4.81 -16.34
CA LEU A 31 29.05 -4.90 -17.50
C LEU A 31 27.69 -5.54 -17.15
N SER A 32 27.70 -6.57 -16.32
CA SER A 32 26.49 -7.22 -15.82
C SER A 32 25.62 -6.28 -15.00
N GLN A 33 26.23 -5.51 -14.09
CA GLN A 33 25.54 -4.49 -13.31
C GLN A 33 24.98 -3.35 -14.18
N ALA A 34 25.77 -2.90 -15.15
CA ALA A 34 25.32 -1.86 -16.08
C ALA A 34 24.12 -2.31 -16.92
N ARG A 35 24.14 -3.57 -17.39
CA ARG A 35 23.01 -4.20 -18.11
C ARG A 35 21.77 -4.29 -17.24
N ALA A 36 21.89 -4.73 -15.97
CA ALA A 36 20.77 -4.82 -15.06
C ALA A 36 20.13 -3.45 -14.82
N LYS A 37 20.95 -2.41 -14.54
CA LYS A 37 20.47 -1.04 -14.39
C LYS A 37 19.81 -0.46 -15.65
N ALA A 38 20.34 -0.78 -16.83
CA ALA A 38 19.75 -0.36 -18.09
C ALA A 38 18.38 -1.04 -18.33
N GLN A 39 18.26 -2.32 -17.98
CA GLN A 39 17.01 -3.06 -18.06
C GLN A 39 15.96 -2.49 -17.12
N ASP A 40 16.33 -2.16 -15.87
CA ASP A 40 15.40 -1.56 -14.90
C ASP A 40 14.89 -0.18 -15.37
N LYS A 41 15.76 0.64 -15.95
CA LYS A 41 15.35 1.93 -16.53
C LYS A 41 14.41 1.75 -17.73
N ALA A 42 14.70 0.79 -18.60
CA ALA A 42 13.84 0.48 -19.73
C ALA A 42 12.47 -0.06 -19.27
N ALA A 43 12.46 -0.90 -18.21
CA ALA A 43 11.22 -1.37 -17.59
C ALA A 43 10.38 -0.22 -17.00
N LEU A 44 11.01 0.77 -16.35
CA LEU A 44 10.32 1.94 -15.84
C LEU A 44 9.70 2.79 -16.96
N ILE A 45 10.40 2.96 -18.08
CA ILE A 45 9.87 3.66 -19.27
C ILE A 45 8.65 2.89 -19.81
N GLN A 46 8.76 1.57 -19.93
CA GLN A 46 7.67 0.71 -20.34
C GLN A 46 6.47 0.82 -19.38
N ALA A 47 6.72 0.86 -18.06
CA ALA A 47 5.68 1.05 -17.05
C ALA A 47 4.90 2.35 -17.24
N ASN A 48 5.56 3.45 -17.60
CA ASN A 48 4.88 4.71 -17.87
C ASN A 48 3.97 4.65 -19.10
N ILE A 49 4.40 3.95 -20.15
CA ILE A 49 3.57 3.74 -21.35
C ILE A 49 2.34 2.90 -20.98
N LEU A 50 2.56 1.78 -20.28
CA LEU A 50 1.49 0.89 -19.85
C LEU A 50 0.54 1.55 -18.84
N TYR A 51 1.03 2.44 -18.02
CA TYR A 51 0.20 3.23 -17.12
C TYR A 51 -0.81 4.10 -17.87
N ALA A 52 -0.38 4.75 -18.96
CA ALA A 52 -1.28 5.52 -19.79
C ALA A 52 -2.37 4.62 -20.41
N ASP A 53 -1.98 3.48 -20.99
CA ASP A 53 -2.90 2.53 -21.62
C ASP A 53 -3.85 1.88 -20.60
N ALA A 54 -3.33 1.48 -19.44
CA ALA A 54 -4.13 0.91 -18.35
C ALA A 54 -5.14 1.93 -17.82
N SER A 55 -4.71 3.18 -17.64
CA SER A 55 -5.55 4.30 -17.20
C SER A 55 -6.70 4.56 -18.16
N ASP A 56 -6.40 4.66 -19.46
CA ASP A 56 -7.38 4.86 -20.52
C ASP A 56 -8.38 3.70 -20.62
N THR A 57 -7.87 2.48 -20.54
CA THR A 57 -8.69 1.27 -20.58
C THR A 57 -9.65 1.23 -19.39
N LEU A 58 -9.14 1.50 -18.17
CA LEU A 58 -9.95 1.51 -16.98
C LEU A 58 -11.03 2.60 -17.00
N VAL A 59 -10.68 3.82 -17.41
CA VAL A 59 -11.63 4.93 -17.53
C VAL A 59 -12.72 4.63 -18.56
N LYS A 60 -12.37 4.03 -19.70
CA LYS A 60 -13.34 3.61 -20.74
C LYS A 60 -14.24 2.48 -20.24
N PHE A 61 -13.68 1.50 -19.53
CA PHE A 61 -14.44 0.37 -18.99
C PHE A 61 -15.42 0.80 -17.89
N LEU A 62 -15.00 1.67 -16.99
CA LEU A 62 -15.82 2.14 -15.88
C LEU A 62 -16.86 3.18 -16.32
N GLY A 63 -16.57 3.94 -17.37
CA GLY A 63 -17.40 5.08 -17.77
C GLY A 63 -17.42 6.20 -16.70
N LYS A 64 -18.34 7.14 -16.85
CA LYS A 64 -18.43 8.30 -15.94
C LYS A 64 -19.02 7.95 -14.57
N LYS A 65 -19.89 6.95 -14.49
CA LYS A 65 -20.58 6.52 -13.26
C LYS A 65 -20.71 5.00 -13.26
N PRO A 66 -19.73 4.27 -12.74
CA PRO A 66 -19.78 2.82 -12.72
C PRO A 66 -20.90 2.35 -11.78
N SER A 67 -21.57 1.26 -12.19
CA SER A 67 -22.53 0.58 -11.34
C SER A 67 -21.81 -0.31 -10.30
N ASN A 68 -22.50 -0.68 -9.21
CA ASN A 68 -21.99 -1.67 -8.25
C ASN A 68 -21.58 -2.99 -8.94
N GLY A 69 -22.37 -3.45 -9.92
CA GLY A 69 -22.05 -4.66 -10.68
C GLY A 69 -20.76 -4.55 -11.48
N THR A 70 -20.49 -3.38 -12.07
CA THR A 70 -19.23 -3.11 -12.79
C THR A 70 -18.04 -3.10 -11.83
N LEU A 71 -18.17 -2.45 -10.66
CA LEU A 71 -17.12 -2.42 -9.64
C LEU A 71 -16.86 -3.82 -9.06
N LYS A 72 -17.91 -4.56 -8.70
CA LYS A 72 -17.78 -5.93 -8.20
C LYS A 72 -17.04 -6.82 -9.20
N ARG A 73 -17.31 -6.69 -10.50
CA ARG A 73 -16.63 -7.45 -11.55
C ARG A 73 -15.13 -7.11 -11.62
N ILE A 74 -14.76 -5.82 -11.57
CA ILE A 74 -13.36 -5.37 -11.58
C ILE A 74 -12.59 -5.85 -10.35
N TYR A 75 -13.22 -5.85 -9.18
CA TYR A 75 -12.58 -6.30 -7.94
C TYR A 75 -12.44 -7.83 -7.86
N SER A 76 -13.33 -8.56 -8.52
CA SER A 76 -13.33 -10.03 -8.46
C SER A 76 -12.45 -10.67 -9.52
N VAL A 77 -12.28 -10.03 -10.68
CA VAL A 77 -11.58 -10.63 -11.83
C VAL A 77 -10.51 -9.67 -12.33
N PRO A 78 -9.23 -10.05 -12.23
CA PRO A 78 -8.16 -9.27 -12.84
C PRO A 78 -8.36 -9.13 -14.37
N LEU A 79 -8.15 -7.93 -14.89
CA LEU A 79 -8.22 -7.65 -16.32
C LEU A 79 -6.90 -8.07 -16.97
N ALA A 80 -6.94 -9.10 -17.80
CA ALA A 80 -5.80 -9.50 -18.61
C ALA A 80 -5.80 -8.71 -19.92
N VAL A 81 -4.75 -7.96 -20.17
CA VAL A 81 -4.51 -7.27 -21.44
C VAL A 81 -3.36 -7.99 -22.13
N LYS A 82 -3.67 -8.60 -23.27
CA LYS A 82 -2.70 -9.33 -24.08
C LYS A 82 -2.55 -8.64 -25.43
N GLU A 83 -1.33 -8.42 -25.85
CA GLU A 83 -1.06 -7.92 -27.19
C GLU A 83 -1.33 -9.03 -28.22
N SER A 84 -2.03 -8.68 -29.31
CA SER A 84 -2.47 -9.67 -30.33
C SER A 84 -1.33 -10.29 -31.12
N LYS A 85 -0.14 -9.71 -31.15
CA LYS A 85 1.04 -10.13 -31.93
C LYS A 85 2.34 -10.22 -31.14
N GLY A 86 2.33 -10.02 -29.79
CA GLY A 86 3.54 -9.99 -28.96
C GLY A 86 3.45 -10.91 -27.74
N ASP A 87 4.61 -11.17 -27.14
CA ASP A 87 4.73 -11.89 -25.85
C ASP A 87 4.34 -11.03 -24.64
N PHE A 88 3.71 -9.89 -24.90
CA PHE A 88 3.36 -8.95 -23.85
C PHE A 88 2.06 -9.38 -23.15
N ASN A 89 2.16 -9.62 -21.86
CA ASN A 89 1.03 -9.91 -20.99
C ASN A 89 1.04 -8.92 -19.83
N MET A 90 -0.05 -8.19 -19.68
CA MET A 90 -0.29 -7.30 -18.56
C MET A 90 -1.53 -7.77 -17.80
N MET A 91 -1.45 -7.81 -16.47
CA MET A 91 -2.58 -8.13 -15.60
C MET A 91 -2.85 -6.94 -14.67
N ILE A 92 -4.07 -6.44 -14.72
CA ILE A 92 -4.55 -5.34 -13.88
C ILE A 92 -5.48 -5.93 -12.82
N ALA A 93 -5.11 -5.83 -11.55
CA ALA A 93 -5.94 -6.20 -10.42
C ALA A 93 -6.29 -4.94 -9.63
N CYS A 94 -7.57 -4.72 -9.38
CA CYS A 94 -8.05 -3.56 -8.63
C CYS A 94 -8.73 -4.00 -7.34
N ALA A 95 -8.58 -3.21 -6.29
CA ALA A 95 -9.26 -3.38 -5.01
C ALA A 95 -9.90 -2.04 -4.57
N PRO A 96 -11.01 -2.07 -3.83
CA PRO A 96 -11.63 -0.85 -3.32
C PRO A 96 -10.67 -0.13 -2.38
N SER A 97 -10.46 1.17 -2.58
CA SER A 97 -9.52 1.95 -1.77
C SER A 97 -10.13 2.55 -0.52
N HIS A 98 -11.46 2.70 -0.49
CA HIS A 98 -12.21 3.24 0.65
C HIS A 98 -12.87 2.16 1.51
N ALA A 99 -12.28 0.95 1.53
CA ALA A 99 -12.82 -0.23 2.21
C ALA A 99 -12.25 -0.45 3.62
N ALA A 100 -11.43 0.47 4.11
CA ALA A 100 -10.84 0.41 5.45
C ALA A 100 -10.97 1.76 6.14
N ILE A 101 -10.73 1.82 7.43
CA ILE A 101 -10.83 3.05 8.22
C ILE A 101 -9.57 3.88 8.01
N PRO A 102 -9.64 5.15 7.59
CA PRO A 102 -8.44 5.98 7.48
C PRO A 102 -7.75 6.16 8.83
N ILE A 103 -6.47 5.82 8.93
CA ILE A 103 -5.69 6.01 10.16
C ILE A 103 -5.66 7.49 10.61
N VAL A 104 -5.79 8.42 9.67
CA VAL A 104 -5.82 9.86 9.94
C VAL A 104 -7.07 10.31 10.70
N TRP A 105 -8.10 9.47 10.82
CA TRP A 105 -9.27 9.73 11.65
C TRP A 105 -8.98 9.62 13.15
N LEU A 106 -7.84 9.03 13.55
CA LEU A 106 -7.35 9.06 14.93
C LEU A 106 -6.79 10.43 15.35
N LYS A 107 -6.76 11.41 14.46
CA LYS A 107 -6.41 12.78 14.80
C LYS A 107 -7.30 13.31 15.90
N GLU A 108 -6.78 14.23 16.73
CA GLU A 108 -7.55 14.92 17.74
C GLU A 108 -8.87 15.44 17.16
N PRO A 109 -10.03 15.05 17.74
CA PRO A 109 -11.33 15.36 17.17
C PRO A 109 -11.69 16.84 17.27
N THR A 110 -12.42 17.30 16.28
CA THR A 110 -13.11 18.59 16.28
C THR A 110 -14.61 18.34 16.21
N SER A 111 -15.45 19.35 16.44
CA SER A 111 -16.91 19.22 16.29
C SER A 111 -17.35 18.69 14.90
N LYS A 112 -16.50 18.83 13.87
CA LYS A 112 -16.77 18.36 12.51
C LYS A 112 -16.27 16.94 12.24
N THR A 113 -15.29 16.45 13.00
CA THR A 113 -14.61 15.16 12.79
C THR A 113 -14.84 14.17 13.94
N GLN A 114 -15.77 14.47 14.83
CA GLN A 114 -16.07 13.63 15.99
C GLN A 114 -16.57 12.23 15.58
N ASP A 115 -17.46 12.16 14.57
CA ASP A 115 -18.01 10.89 14.13
C ASP A 115 -16.91 9.99 13.49
N GLU A 116 -15.98 10.58 12.73
CA GLU A 116 -14.84 9.91 12.13
C GLU A 116 -13.90 9.38 13.22
N PHE A 117 -13.58 10.21 14.23
CA PHE A 117 -12.76 9.82 15.35
C PHE A 117 -13.41 8.69 16.17
N ASN A 118 -14.69 8.75 16.44
CA ASN A 118 -15.40 7.72 17.21
C ASN A 118 -15.31 6.35 16.52
N VAL A 119 -15.48 6.29 15.20
CA VAL A 119 -15.33 5.05 14.44
C VAL A 119 -13.90 4.53 14.49
N ALA A 120 -12.91 5.41 14.33
CA ALA A 120 -11.51 5.02 14.35
C ALA A 120 -11.03 4.59 15.75
N SER A 121 -11.54 5.23 16.82
CA SER A 121 -11.18 4.91 18.20
C SER A 121 -11.70 3.53 18.64
N VAL A 122 -12.93 3.16 18.27
CA VAL A 122 -13.47 1.82 18.58
C VAL A 122 -12.56 0.73 18.04
N VAL A 123 -12.13 0.88 16.79
CA VAL A 123 -11.22 -0.10 16.17
C VAL A 123 -9.81 -0.02 16.76
N TYR A 124 -9.34 1.16 17.09
CA TYR A 124 -8.07 1.34 17.77
C TYR A 124 -8.06 0.62 19.12
N ASP A 125 -9.11 0.81 19.92
CA ASP A 125 -9.25 0.19 21.25
C ASP A 125 -9.31 -1.34 21.15
N ASP A 126 -9.98 -1.88 20.16
CA ASP A 126 -9.99 -3.32 19.88
C ASP A 126 -8.59 -3.86 19.54
N ILE A 127 -7.86 -3.17 18.66
CA ILE A 127 -6.52 -3.58 18.27
C ILE A 127 -5.56 -3.58 19.45
N VAL A 128 -5.56 -2.50 20.25
CA VAL A 128 -4.62 -2.37 21.38
C VAL A 128 -4.93 -3.36 22.49
N LEU A 129 -6.21 -3.68 22.71
CA LEU A 129 -6.65 -4.69 23.65
C LEU A 129 -6.19 -6.09 23.22
N HIS A 130 -6.46 -6.49 21.98
CA HIS A 130 -6.10 -7.81 21.47
C HIS A 130 -4.59 -8.01 21.31
N ALA A 131 -3.84 -6.95 21.09
CA ALA A 131 -2.39 -7.00 21.01
C ALA A 131 -1.69 -6.89 22.37
N ASP A 132 -2.43 -6.67 23.45
CA ASP A 132 -1.91 -6.47 24.82
C ASP A 132 -0.87 -5.33 24.87
N ILE A 133 -1.24 -4.17 24.32
CA ILE A 133 -0.39 -2.98 24.29
C ILE A 133 -0.44 -2.29 25.67
N LYS A 134 0.72 -2.11 26.31
CA LYS A 134 0.82 -1.66 27.71
C LYS A 134 0.32 -0.24 27.97
N ASP A 135 0.58 0.68 27.05
CA ASP A 135 0.20 2.09 27.19
C ASP A 135 -0.47 2.61 25.92
N PRO A 136 -1.76 2.22 25.68
CA PRO A 136 -2.50 2.63 24.49
C PRO A 136 -2.63 4.14 24.35
N GLN A 137 -2.82 4.86 25.47
CA GLN A 137 -3.01 6.31 25.46
C GLN A 137 -1.75 7.04 25.00
N PHE A 138 -0.59 6.57 25.42
CA PHE A 138 0.67 7.13 24.94
C PHE A 138 0.88 6.85 23.45
N LEU A 139 0.55 5.65 22.95
CA LEU A 139 0.60 5.35 21.52
C LEU A 139 -0.33 6.26 20.72
N LEU A 140 -1.58 6.45 21.20
CA LEU A 140 -2.53 7.35 20.55
C LEU A 140 -2.00 8.79 20.51
N SER A 141 -1.40 9.28 21.60
CA SER A 141 -0.81 10.63 21.64
C SER A 141 0.30 10.82 20.60
N LEU A 142 1.17 9.81 20.41
CA LEU A 142 2.20 9.85 19.38
C LEU A 142 1.62 9.93 17.96
N ILE A 143 0.53 9.16 17.71
CA ILE A 143 -0.20 9.22 16.44
C ILE A 143 -0.81 10.60 16.22
N GLN A 144 -1.48 11.14 17.24
CA GLN A 144 -2.12 12.46 17.19
C GLN A 144 -1.11 13.59 17.01
N ASP A 145 -0.01 13.57 17.72
CA ASP A 145 1.09 14.52 17.55
C ASP A 145 1.64 14.51 16.13
N ARG A 146 1.76 13.33 15.53
CA ARG A 146 2.22 13.21 14.14
C ARG A 146 1.22 13.79 13.17
N LEU A 147 -0.07 13.61 13.39
CA LEU A 147 -1.17 14.11 12.55
C LEU A 147 -1.44 15.61 12.77
N SER A 148 -1.14 16.14 13.96
CA SER A 148 -1.38 17.56 14.32
C SER A 148 -0.24 18.47 13.93
N SER A 149 0.97 17.96 13.73
CA SER A 149 2.18 18.76 13.49
C SER A 149 2.11 19.50 12.15
N LYS A 150 1.50 20.68 12.17
CA LYS A 150 1.31 21.57 11.02
C LYS A 150 2.62 22.03 10.36
N ASN A 151 3.78 21.92 11.01
CA ASN A 151 5.05 22.44 10.53
C ASN A 151 6.24 21.85 11.29
N ARG A 152 6.43 20.55 11.38
CA ARG A 152 7.78 20.07 11.72
C ARG A 152 8.67 20.27 10.50
N ILE A 153 9.45 21.34 10.52
CA ILE A 153 10.63 21.49 9.67
C ILE A 153 11.58 20.37 10.10
N ILE A 154 11.57 19.27 9.37
CA ILE A 154 12.61 18.24 9.51
C ILE A 154 13.88 18.91 8.99
N PHE A 155 14.81 19.23 9.89
CA PHE A 155 16.14 19.72 9.54
C PHE A 155 16.86 18.63 8.74
N GLY A 156 16.86 18.78 7.42
CA GLY A 156 17.50 17.91 6.45
C GLY A 156 17.18 18.35 5.03
N ARG A 157 17.90 17.85 4.03
CA ARG A 157 17.69 18.19 2.61
C ARG A 157 16.28 17.93 2.08
N GLU A 158 15.46 17.16 2.80
CA GLU A 158 14.05 16.86 2.49
C GLU A 158 13.05 17.86 3.12
N GLY A 159 13.51 18.83 3.90
CA GLY A 159 12.70 19.75 4.71
C GLY A 159 11.86 20.79 3.96
N ARG A 160 11.68 20.67 2.64
CA ARG A 160 10.87 21.62 1.84
C ARG A 160 9.47 21.11 1.51
N LEU A 161 9.14 19.85 1.81
CA LEU A 161 7.81 19.30 1.57
C LEU A 161 6.94 19.54 2.81
N LYS A 162 5.89 20.35 2.67
CA LYS A 162 4.85 20.49 3.69
C LYS A 162 4.22 19.12 3.89
N GLN A 163 4.37 18.54 5.09
CA GLN A 163 3.65 17.34 5.43
C GLN A 163 2.16 17.69 5.57
N ASP A 164 1.34 17.05 4.74
CA ASP A 164 -0.13 17.20 4.84
C ASP A 164 -0.57 16.54 6.16
N SER A 165 -1.26 17.28 7.02
CA SER A 165 -1.83 16.78 8.28
C SER A 165 -2.93 15.72 8.08
N ASN A 166 -3.35 15.50 6.85
CA ASN A 166 -4.33 14.48 6.47
C ASN A 166 -3.65 13.27 5.78
N TYR A 167 -2.35 13.14 5.93
CA TYR A 167 -1.58 12.07 5.32
C TYR A 167 -0.67 11.39 6.36
N LEU A 168 -0.83 10.08 6.53
CA LEU A 168 0.06 9.25 7.33
C LEU A 168 0.40 7.98 6.56
N SER A 169 1.59 7.93 5.98
CA SER A 169 2.06 6.73 5.27
C SER A 169 2.32 5.57 6.22
N ARG A 170 2.25 4.34 5.71
CA ARG A 170 2.60 3.14 6.49
C ARG A 170 4.02 3.19 7.05
N GLU A 171 4.96 3.73 6.29
CA GLU A 171 6.34 3.93 6.74
C GLU A 171 6.43 4.92 7.91
N SER A 172 5.71 6.06 7.81
CA SER A 172 5.67 7.05 8.89
C SER A 172 5.00 6.51 10.14
N PHE A 173 3.97 5.68 10.00
CA PHE A 173 3.35 4.98 11.11
C PHE A 173 4.30 3.97 11.76
N ASN A 174 5.05 3.20 10.98
CA ASN A 174 6.07 2.30 11.53
C ASN A 174 7.12 3.04 12.37
N LYS A 175 7.50 4.26 11.99
CA LYS A 175 8.40 5.10 12.81
C LYS A 175 7.78 5.46 14.16
N ILE A 176 6.47 5.69 14.22
CA ILE A 176 5.75 5.90 15.49
C ILE A 176 5.80 4.63 16.35
N LEU A 177 5.57 3.45 15.76
CA LEU A 177 5.66 2.18 16.50
C LEU A 177 7.06 1.94 17.07
N VAL A 178 8.11 2.25 16.30
CA VAL A 178 9.50 2.18 16.79
C VAL A 178 9.74 3.17 17.93
N GLU A 179 9.26 4.40 17.81
CA GLU A 179 9.36 5.41 18.86
C GLU A 179 8.66 4.96 20.16
N TYR A 180 7.46 4.42 20.03
CA TYR A 180 6.71 3.83 21.16
C TYR A 180 7.51 2.69 21.81
N GLN A 181 8.01 1.75 21.01
CA GLN A 181 8.82 0.63 21.53
C GLN A 181 10.05 1.11 22.30
N LEU A 182 10.77 2.10 21.76
CA LEU A 182 11.96 2.65 22.42
C LEU A 182 11.63 3.32 23.75
N GLN A 183 10.46 3.95 23.89
CA GLN A 183 10.08 4.67 25.11
C GLN A 183 9.41 3.76 26.15
N LYS A 184 8.64 2.75 25.74
CA LYS A 184 7.85 1.88 26.62
C LYS A 184 8.39 0.46 26.76
N GLY A 185 9.36 0.06 25.93
CA GLY A 185 9.92 -1.29 25.94
C GLY A 185 8.90 -2.37 25.51
N ASP A 186 7.85 -1.98 24.78
CA ASP A 186 6.76 -2.85 24.39
C ASP A 186 6.77 -3.13 22.88
N SER A 187 7.08 -4.37 22.52
CA SER A 187 7.13 -4.83 21.12
C SER A 187 5.79 -5.36 20.57
N ASN A 188 4.76 -5.44 21.41
CA ASN A 188 3.45 -5.95 21.01
C ASN A 188 2.81 -5.09 19.92
N VAL A 189 3.16 -3.80 19.85
CA VAL A 189 2.73 -2.87 18.79
C VAL A 189 3.02 -3.37 17.37
N PHE A 190 4.05 -4.21 17.16
CA PHE A 190 4.39 -4.79 15.87
C PHE A 190 3.62 -6.09 15.56
N LYS A 191 3.04 -6.74 16.57
CA LYS A 191 2.19 -7.92 16.42
C LYS A 191 0.77 -7.55 16.02
N ALA A 192 0.37 -6.31 16.33
CA ALA A 192 -0.96 -5.79 16.06
C ALA A 192 -1.21 -5.73 14.54
N LYS A 193 -2.40 -6.18 14.12
CA LYS A 193 -2.79 -6.26 12.70
C LYS A 193 -3.39 -4.94 12.19
N TRP A 194 -2.61 -3.86 12.25
CA TRP A 194 -3.04 -2.51 11.84
C TRP A 194 -3.64 -2.47 10.44
N ASP A 195 -3.01 -3.16 9.48
CA ASP A 195 -3.42 -3.16 8.07
C ASP A 195 -4.74 -3.92 7.82
N ALA A 196 -5.22 -4.71 8.80
CA ALA A 196 -6.52 -5.38 8.69
C ALA A 196 -7.70 -4.42 8.85
N PHE A 197 -7.48 -3.27 9.47
CA PHE A 197 -8.51 -2.31 9.82
C PHE A 197 -8.27 -0.92 9.24
N PHE A 198 -7.00 -0.47 9.23
CA PHE A 198 -6.66 0.90 8.86
C PHE A 198 -6.09 1.01 7.44
N ALA A 199 -6.57 2.04 6.73
CA ALA A 199 -5.96 2.50 5.50
C ALA A 199 -4.91 3.58 5.82
N PHE A 200 -3.71 3.42 5.25
CA PHE A 200 -2.61 4.37 5.37
C PHE A 200 -2.53 5.25 4.13
N GLY A 201 -2.03 6.46 4.29
CA GLY A 201 -1.92 7.45 3.24
C GLY A 201 -2.88 8.63 3.45
N GLN A 202 -3.47 9.11 2.37
CA GLN A 202 -4.43 10.21 2.42
C GLN A 202 -5.78 9.75 2.95
N GLY A 203 -6.37 10.51 3.88
CA GLY A 203 -7.71 10.27 4.37
C GLY A 203 -8.78 10.56 3.32
N TYR A 204 -9.88 9.84 3.40
CA TYR A 204 -11.11 10.09 2.64
C TYR A 204 -12.26 10.38 3.61
N LYS A 205 -13.31 11.02 3.11
CA LYS A 205 -14.41 11.54 3.95
C LYS A 205 -15.41 10.46 4.38
N ALA A 206 -15.53 9.39 3.60
CA ALA A 206 -16.50 8.34 3.89
C ALA A 206 -15.98 7.00 3.42
N ILE A 207 -16.27 5.97 4.21
CA ILE A 207 -15.94 4.57 3.96
C ILE A 207 -16.97 3.97 3.00
N ASP A 208 -16.54 3.15 2.07
CA ASP A 208 -17.45 2.30 1.30
C ASP A 208 -17.85 1.09 2.14
N SER A 209 -19.01 1.20 2.76
CA SER A 209 -19.55 0.17 3.65
C SER A 209 -19.74 -1.19 2.98
N ASN A 210 -19.86 -1.21 1.64
CA ASN A 210 -20.08 -2.47 0.90
C ASN A 210 -18.82 -3.34 0.82
N TYR A 211 -17.65 -2.78 1.13
CA TYR A 211 -16.36 -3.47 1.01
C TYR A 211 -15.56 -3.49 2.32
N LEU A 212 -16.16 -3.11 3.44
CA LEU A 212 -15.55 -3.31 4.76
C LEU A 212 -15.22 -4.79 4.98
N SER A 213 -14.09 -5.06 5.61
CA SER A 213 -13.74 -6.42 6.02
C SER A 213 -14.73 -6.92 7.09
N SER A 214 -15.01 -8.23 7.07
CA SER A 214 -15.87 -8.85 8.09
C SER A 214 -15.40 -8.54 9.51
N LYS A 215 -14.10 -8.48 9.70
CA LYS A 215 -13.49 -8.14 10.97
C LYS A 215 -13.77 -6.71 11.41
N ALA A 216 -13.72 -5.74 10.47
CA ALA A 216 -14.07 -4.35 10.79
C ALA A 216 -15.57 -4.21 11.08
N VAL A 217 -16.42 -4.93 10.37
CA VAL A 217 -17.88 -4.96 10.66
C VAL A 217 -18.14 -5.56 12.04
N SER A 218 -17.50 -6.68 12.37
CA SER A 218 -17.62 -7.34 13.68
C SER A 218 -17.29 -6.38 14.82
N VAL A 219 -16.13 -5.72 14.75
CA VAL A 219 -15.67 -4.80 15.80
C VAL A 219 -16.54 -3.54 15.90
N LEU A 220 -16.94 -2.96 14.76
CA LEU A 220 -17.71 -1.70 14.76
C LEU A 220 -19.14 -1.87 15.23
N PHE A 221 -19.75 -3.03 15.03
CA PHE A 221 -21.17 -3.27 15.28
C PHE A 221 -21.44 -4.36 16.31
N ASP A 222 -20.39 -4.84 16.96
CA ASP A 222 -20.46 -5.88 18.01
C ASP A 222 -21.23 -7.14 17.54
N ILE A 223 -20.89 -7.62 16.33
CA ILE A 223 -21.47 -8.83 15.75
C ILE A 223 -20.37 -9.89 15.67
N ASP A 224 -20.69 -11.14 15.98
CA ASP A 224 -19.75 -12.24 15.84
C ASP A 224 -19.17 -12.32 14.42
N GLU A 225 -17.83 -12.42 14.31
CA GLU A 225 -17.11 -12.42 13.02
C GLU A 225 -17.58 -13.58 12.11
N GLN A 226 -17.97 -14.71 12.68
CA GLN A 226 -18.50 -15.84 11.91
C GLN A 226 -19.84 -15.49 11.27
N ILE A 227 -20.74 -14.84 12.01
CA ILE A 227 -22.04 -14.37 11.48
C ILE A 227 -21.83 -13.38 10.33
N VAL A 228 -20.84 -12.48 10.49
CA VAL A 228 -20.50 -11.52 9.42
C VAL A 228 -19.95 -12.23 8.20
N ASN A 229 -19.05 -13.19 8.37
CA ASN A 229 -18.45 -13.96 7.26
C ASN A 229 -19.48 -14.75 6.46
N GLU A 230 -20.47 -15.33 7.13
CA GLU A 230 -21.52 -16.14 6.51
C GLU A 230 -22.64 -15.28 5.89
N GLY A 231 -23.01 -14.18 6.55
CA GLY A 231 -24.20 -13.39 6.20
C GLY A 231 -23.94 -12.13 5.38
N PHE A 232 -22.77 -11.53 5.49
CA PHE A 232 -22.44 -10.29 4.77
C PHE A 232 -21.96 -10.57 3.34
N THR A 233 -22.78 -11.25 2.54
CA THR A 233 -22.44 -11.65 1.16
C THR A 233 -22.92 -10.67 0.09
N ASP A 234 -24.01 -9.96 0.36
CA ASP A 234 -24.69 -9.07 -0.62
C ASP A 234 -24.07 -7.66 -0.71
N ASN A 235 -22.99 -7.39 0.01
CA ASN A 235 -22.36 -6.08 0.09
C ASN A 235 -23.36 -4.95 0.39
N ASN A 236 -24.36 -5.22 1.23
CA ASN A 236 -25.33 -4.23 1.72
C ASN A 236 -25.29 -4.20 3.25
N LEU A 237 -24.30 -3.49 3.78
CA LEU A 237 -24.07 -3.44 5.22
C LEU A 237 -25.33 -2.99 5.99
N LYS A 238 -26.01 -1.96 5.51
CA LYS A 238 -27.21 -1.46 6.21
C LYS A 238 -28.28 -2.51 6.38
N LYS A 239 -28.57 -3.30 5.33
CA LYS A 239 -29.54 -4.39 5.38
C LYS A 239 -29.08 -5.47 6.34
N PHE A 240 -27.83 -5.89 6.24
CA PHE A 240 -27.21 -6.91 7.09
C PHE A 240 -27.28 -6.52 8.58
N LEU A 241 -26.92 -5.28 8.93
CA LEU A 241 -26.98 -4.79 10.31
C LEU A 241 -28.41 -4.82 10.86
N TYR A 242 -29.38 -4.37 10.06
CA TYR A 242 -30.80 -4.39 10.46
C TYR A 242 -31.31 -5.81 10.72
N GLU A 243 -30.97 -6.77 9.85
CA GLU A 243 -31.39 -8.17 9.96
C GLU A 243 -30.75 -8.88 11.16
N ASN A 244 -29.58 -8.44 11.63
CA ASN A 244 -28.89 -8.98 12.80
C ASN A 244 -29.10 -8.17 14.08
N GLY A 245 -30.00 -7.18 14.08
CA GLY A 245 -30.34 -6.41 15.28
C GLY A 245 -29.19 -5.57 15.83
N ALA A 246 -28.21 -5.22 15.00
CA ALA A 246 -27.04 -4.45 15.39
C ALA A 246 -27.40 -3.00 15.77
N ASP A 247 -26.60 -2.44 16.69
CA ASP A 247 -26.72 -0.99 16.98
C ASP A 247 -26.30 -0.16 15.77
N MET A 248 -27.23 0.63 15.26
CA MET A 248 -27.04 1.49 14.11
C MET A 248 -26.38 2.85 14.47
N GLN A 249 -25.97 3.05 15.72
CA GLN A 249 -25.42 4.34 16.18
C GLN A 249 -24.20 4.78 15.37
N PHE A 250 -23.32 3.84 15.01
CA PHE A 250 -22.13 4.10 14.19
C PHE A 250 -22.42 4.18 12.69
N PHE A 251 -23.59 3.68 12.24
CA PHE A 251 -23.93 3.70 10.83
C PHE A 251 -24.56 5.02 10.44
N ASN A 252 -23.72 6.05 10.30
CA ASN A 252 -24.19 7.37 9.89
C ASN A 252 -23.62 7.79 8.52
N SER A 253 -24.35 8.64 7.82
CA SER A 253 -24.04 9.07 6.47
C SER A 253 -22.89 10.07 6.36
N LYS A 254 -22.29 10.50 7.46
CA LYS A 254 -21.07 11.32 7.45
C LYS A 254 -19.83 10.44 7.33
N VAL A 255 -19.91 9.23 7.91
CA VAL A 255 -18.79 8.26 7.97
C VAL A 255 -18.91 7.24 6.85
N PHE A 256 -20.14 6.78 6.54
CA PHE A 256 -20.37 5.77 5.50
C PHE A 256 -21.00 6.42 4.25
N ALA A 257 -20.46 6.05 3.10
CA ALA A 257 -20.96 6.57 1.83
C ALA A 257 -22.40 6.10 1.57
N LYS A 258 -23.25 7.04 1.12
CA LYS A 258 -24.67 6.74 0.79
C LYS A 258 -24.86 5.94 -0.49
N GLY A 259 -23.83 5.76 -1.29
CA GLY A 259 -23.94 5.14 -2.61
C GLY A 259 -22.61 4.54 -3.06
N VAL A 260 -22.53 4.26 -4.35
CA VAL A 260 -21.36 3.65 -4.97
C VAL A 260 -20.15 4.57 -4.86
N VAL A 261 -19.10 4.11 -4.22
CA VAL A 261 -17.81 4.77 -4.17
C VAL A 261 -16.95 4.29 -5.33
N SER A 262 -16.69 5.18 -6.27
CA SER A 262 -15.82 4.89 -7.42
C SER A 262 -14.37 5.26 -7.08
N ALA A 263 -13.78 4.53 -6.14
CA ALA A 263 -12.40 4.72 -5.72
C ALA A 263 -11.73 3.36 -5.52
N MET A 264 -10.60 3.16 -6.20
CA MET A 264 -9.87 1.89 -6.16
C MET A 264 -8.37 2.09 -6.27
N LYS A 265 -7.61 1.16 -5.70
CA LYS A 265 -6.19 1.00 -5.94
C LYS A 265 -6.01 -0.16 -6.91
N CYS A 266 -5.34 0.10 -8.03
CA CYS A 266 -5.04 -0.91 -9.03
C CYS A 266 -3.54 -1.22 -9.02
N SER A 267 -3.21 -2.49 -9.13
CA SER A 267 -1.86 -2.99 -9.35
C SER A 267 -1.76 -3.63 -10.72
N VAL A 268 -0.67 -3.36 -11.41
CA VAL A 268 -0.37 -3.90 -12.73
C VAL A 268 0.92 -4.68 -12.65
N ASN A 269 0.86 -5.95 -13.07
CA ASN A 269 2.02 -6.80 -13.20
C ASN A 269 2.28 -7.07 -14.70
N TYR A 270 3.53 -6.96 -15.11
CA TYR A 270 3.95 -7.20 -16.48
C TYR A 270 5.35 -7.82 -16.57
N LYS A 271 5.65 -8.45 -17.69
CA LYS A 271 6.98 -8.99 -17.98
C LYS A 271 7.70 -8.08 -18.97
N PHE A 272 8.97 -7.82 -18.71
CA PHE A 272 9.84 -7.08 -19.63
C PHE A 272 11.21 -7.74 -19.68
N GLY A 273 11.60 -8.23 -20.83
CA GLY A 273 12.78 -9.07 -20.99
C GLY A 273 12.69 -10.33 -20.11
N LYS A 274 13.67 -10.54 -19.23
CA LYS A 274 13.70 -11.67 -18.29
C LYS A 274 13.13 -11.32 -16.91
N GLY A 275 12.75 -10.05 -16.66
CA GLY A 275 12.26 -9.56 -15.37
C GLY A 275 10.74 -9.50 -15.29
N ALA A 276 10.22 -9.64 -14.09
CA ALA A 276 8.84 -9.31 -13.74
C ALA A 276 8.84 -7.97 -13.01
N TYR A 277 7.96 -7.08 -13.41
CA TYR A 277 7.85 -5.72 -12.89
C TYR A 277 6.39 -5.39 -12.61
N GLY A 278 6.17 -4.38 -11.80
CA GLY A 278 4.83 -3.92 -11.51
C GLY A 278 4.77 -2.41 -11.31
N PHE A 279 3.57 -1.91 -11.29
CA PHE A 279 3.26 -0.58 -10.81
C PHE A 279 1.87 -0.55 -10.19
N SER A 280 1.63 0.42 -9.33
CA SER A 280 0.31 0.67 -8.77
C SER A 280 -0.14 2.10 -9.03
N PHE A 281 -1.44 2.30 -9.04
CA PHE A 281 -2.06 3.61 -9.17
C PHE A 281 -3.44 3.62 -8.50
N ASN A 282 -3.94 4.81 -8.24
CA ASN A 282 -5.27 5.02 -7.69
C ASN A 282 -6.21 5.57 -8.77
N TYR A 283 -7.44 5.09 -8.75
CA TYR A 283 -8.54 5.65 -9.53
C TYR A 283 -9.59 6.22 -8.57
N THR A 284 -10.02 7.46 -8.81
CA THR A 284 -11.05 8.10 -7.99
C THR A 284 -11.93 8.98 -8.87
N ASN A 285 -13.22 8.66 -8.95
CA ASN A 285 -14.23 9.45 -9.65
C ASN A 285 -13.85 9.84 -11.10
N GLY A 286 -13.34 8.88 -11.87
CA GLY A 286 -12.97 9.10 -13.28
C GLY A 286 -11.56 9.62 -13.51
N LYS A 287 -10.76 9.81 -12.46
CA LYS A 287 -9.38 10.28 -12.55
C LYS A 287 -8.41 9.23 -12.03
N VAL A 288 -7.31 9.05 -12.74
CA VAL A 288 -6.20 8.19 -12.33
C VAL A 288 -5.06 9.06 -11.80
N HIS A 289 -4.45 8.65 -10.70
CA HIS A 289 -3.35 9.37 -10.04
C HIS A 289 -2.48 8.43 -9.21
N GLY A 290 -1.32 8.89 -8.76
CA GLY A 290 -0.47 8.17 -7.82
C GLY A 290 0.24 6.97 -8.44
N PHE A 291 1.01 7.18 -9.53
CA PHE A 291 1.85 6.14 -10.12
C PHE A 291 3.00 5.77 -9.18
N GLU A 292 3.13 4.48 -8.87
CA GLU A 292 4.18 3.92 -8.04
C GLU A 292 4.74 2.67 -8.71
N PHE A 293 6.02 2.71 -9.09
CA PHE A 293 6.71 1.58 -9.72
C PHE A 293 7.24 0.61 -8.66
N THR A 294 7.04 -0.70 -8.91
CA THR A 294 7.53 -1.78 -8.06
C THR A 294 8.36 -2.77 -8.87
N LYS A 295 9.38 -3.33 -8.22
CA LYS A 295 10.28 -4.34 -8.81
C LYS A 295 10.13 -5.66 -8.07
#